data_6536839c3dd8ee513e77c5ed1213f7e0
#
_entry.id   6536839c3dd8ee513e77c5ed1213f7e0
#
_cell.length_a   1.000
_cell.length_b   1.000
_cell.length_c   1.000
_cell.angle_alpha   90.00
_cell.angle_beta   90.00
_cell.angle_gamma   90.00
#
_symmetry.space_group_name_H-M   'P 1'
#
loop_
_entity.id
_entity.type
_entity.pdbx_description
1 polymer ?
#
loop_
_entity_poly.entity_id
_entity_poly.type
_entity_poly.pdbx_seq_one_letter_code
_entity_poly.pdbx_strand_id
1 'polypeptide(L)'
;LTTGGIRGGKKQMGEYYPRSFNMGITKKVFQKTGGYRIPFMGEDLEFSIRIITAGFKTVLIPNAFVYHKRRTNLMQFYRQINYFGRARINLTRFHPGHLKILHLFPLIFIVGFISVLVLSLLNQNLGFLGLKCYVIYLSLITAEALLKLRSLKAALYTPLTTLIQMSGYAVGFIH
;
A
#
# COMPACT_ATOMS: atom_id res chain seq x y z
N LEU A 1 2.54 -6.94 8.68
CA LEU A 1 2.66 -5.50 8.36
C LEU A 1 2.53 -5.28 6.86
N THR A 2 1.36 -5.53 6.32
CA THR A 2 1.10 -5.23 4.91
C THR A 2 0.55 -3.82 4.81
N THR A 3 1.23 -2.95 4.08
CA THR A 3 0.78 -1.60 3.73
C THR A 3 -0.47 -1.59 2.83
N GLY A 4 -0.89 -2.75 2.36
CA GLY A 4 -2.14 -2.97 1.62
C GLY A 4 -3.28 -3.31 2.56
N GLY A 5 -3.78 -2.34 3.32
CA GLY A 5 -4.97 -2.53 4.13
C GLY A 5 -6.13 -3.07 3.30
N ILE A 6 -6.85 -4.04 3.84
CA ILE A 6 -8.15 -4.44 3.31
C ILE A 6 -9.02 -3.18 3.37
N ARG A 7 -9.34 -2.63 2.20
CA ARG A 7 -10.26 -1.50 2.10
C ARG A 7 -11.67 -2.02 2.39
N GLY A 8 -12.15 -1.78 3.56
CA GLY A 8 -13.41 -2.31 4.07
C GLY A 8 -13.16 -3.52 4.95
N GLY A 9 -12.93 -3.30 6.22
CA GLY A 9 -12.98 -4.32 7.25
C GLY A 9 -14.42 -4.80 7.48
N LYS A 10 -14.66 -5.50 8.58
CA LYS A 10 -15.98 -6.03 8.98
C LYS A 10 -17.12 -4.98 9.09
N LYS A 11 -16.83 -3.68 8.93
CA LYS A 11 -17.84 -2.61 8.91
C LYS A 11 -18.51 -2.58 7.54
N GLN A 12 -19.73 -3.06 7.46
CA GLN A 12 -20.54 -3.05 6.24
C GLN A 12 -21.05 -1.65 5.86
N MET A 13 -21.06 -0.68 6.76
CA MET A 13 -21.50 0.71 6.53
C MET A 13 -20.49 1.71 7.09
N GLY A 14 -20.34 2.83 6.43
CA GLY A 14 -19.51 3.95 6.86
C GLY A 14 -18.49 4.36 5.80
N GLU A 15 -17.24 4.56 6.20
CA GLU A 15 -16.15 4.93 5.31
C GLU A 15 -15.57 3.69 4.63
N TYR A 16 -16.19 3.24 3.56
CA TYR A 16 -15.68 2.18 2.71
C TYR A 16 -15.10 2.77 1.42
N TYR A 17 -13.93 2.33 1.03
CA TYR A 17 -13.23 2.81 -0.17
C TYR A 17 -13.16 1.69 -1.21
N PRO A 18 -14.18 1.55 -2.09
CA PRO A 18 -14.21 0.50 -3.09
C PRO A 18 -13.10 0.66 -4.13
N ARG A 19 -12.78 -0.45 -4.80
CA ARG A 19 -11.85 -0.46 -5.93
C ARG A 19 -12.61 -0.10 -7.20
N SER A 20 -11.97 0.60 -8.14
CA SER A 20 -12.55 1.02 -9.41
C SER A 20 -13.20 -0.12 -10.20
N PHE A 21 -12.59 -1.31 -10.18
CA PHE A 21 -13.11 -2.50 -10.87
C PHE A 21 -14.32 -3.19 -10.18
N ASN A 22 -14.68 -2.76 -8.97
CA ASN A 22 -15.84 -3.28 -8.22
C ASN A 22 -16.49 -2.15 -7.41
N MET A 23 -16.92 -1.11 -8.13
CA MET A 23 -17.57 0.06 -7.56
C MET A 23 -18.85 0.37 -8.33
N GLY A 24 -19.98 0.44 -7.63
CA GLY A 24 -21.23 0.97 -8.15
C GLY A 24 -21.54 2.31 -7.49
N ILE A 25 -22.11 3.23 -8.24
CA ILE A 25 -22.57 4.53 -7.73
C ILE A 25 -23.98 4.83 -8.23
N THR A 26 -24.77 5.55 -7.44
CA THR A 26 -26.10 6.00 -7.88
C THR A 26 -25.99 7.24 -8.77
N LYS A 27 -26.97 7.46 -9.65
CA LYS A 27 -27.06 8.65 -10.50
C LYS A 27 -26.99 9.94 -9.67
N LYS A 28 -27.64 9.98 -8.51
CA LYS A 28 -27.63 11.13 -7.58
C LYS A 28 -26.20 11.43 -7.09
N VAL A 29 -25.42 10.41 -6.72
CA VAL A 29 -24.02 10.57 -6.31
C VAL A 29 -23.20 11.12 -7.46
N PHE A 30 -23.32 10.53 -8.66
CA PHE A 30 -22.60 10.99 -9.85
C PHE A 30 -22.91 12.45 -10.19
N GLN A 31 -24.18 12.84 -10.19
CA GLN A 31 -24.59 14.24 -10.46
C GLN A 31 -24.00 15.24 -9.46
N LYS A 32 -23.87 14.84 -8.17
CA LYS A 32 -23.32 15.70 -7.11
C LYS A 32 -21.79 15.76 -7.12
N THR A 33 -21.12 14.64 -7.40
CA THR A 33 -19.66 14.52 -7.27
C THR A 33 -18.91 14.51 -8.60
N GLY A 34 -19.59 14.25 -9.71
CA GLY A 34 -18.96 13.98 -11.01
C GLY A 34 -18.30 12.60 -11.06
N GLY A 35 -17.49 12.36 -12.09
CA GLY A 35 -16.69 11.15 -12.27
C GLY A 35 -15.30 11.24 -11.64
N TYR A 36 -14.39 10.40 -12.11
CA TYR A 36 -12.99 10.43 -11.69
C TYR A 36 -12.30 11.74 -12.10
N ARG A 37 -11.59 12.38 -11.16
CA ARG A 37 -10.77 13.57 -11.43
C ARG A 37 -9.33 13.20 -11.76
N ILE A 38 -8.85 12.09 -11.19
CA ILE A 38 -7.53 11.52 -11.47
C ILE A 38 -7.78 10.40 -12.49
N PRO A 39 -7.17 10.45 -13.68
CA PRO A 39 -7.39 9.41 -14.70
C PRO A 39 -6.75 8.08 -14.35
N PHE A 40 -5.71 8.09 -13.51
CA PHE A 40 -4.93 6.91 -13.18
C PHE A 40 -4.17 7.11 -11.85
N MET A 41 -3.89 6.01 -11.13
CA MET A 41 -3.15 5.98 -9.85
C MET A 41 -3.83 6.73 -8.70
N GLY A 42 -4.86 6.13 -8.15
CA GLY A 42 -5.56 6.61 -6.96
C GLY A 42 -6.93 7.23 -7.25
N GLU A 43 -7.43 7.08 -8.47
CA GLU A 43 -8.72 7.55 -8.94
C GLU A 43 -9.87 7.04 -8.07
N ASP A 44 -9.84 5.77 -7.69
CA ASP A 44 -10.86 5.12 -6.86
C ASP A 44 -10.87 5.68 -5.43
N LEU A 45 -9.71 5.94 -4.89
CA LEU A 45 -9.57 6.47 -3.54
C LEU A 45 -9.97 7.95 -3.48
N GLU A 46 -9.50 8.77 -4.43
CA GLU A 46 -9.87 10.18 -4.56
C GLU A 46 -11.39 10.32 -4.68
N PHE A 47 -11.98 9.56 -5.59
CA PHE A 47 -13.41 9.60 -5.82
C PHE A 47 -14.21 9.17 -4.58
N SER A 48 -13.79 8.12 -3.90
CA SER A 48 -14.42 7.66 -2.67
C SER A 48 -14.35 8.72 -1.57
N ILE A 49 -13.22 9.42 -1.42
CA ILE A 49 -13.09 10.53 -0.46
C ILE A 49 -14.09 11.63 -0.79
N ARG A 50 -14.21 12.06 -2.05
CA ARG A 50 -15.17 13.08 -2.46
C ARG A 50 -16.62 12.67 -2.19
N ILE A 51 -16.98 11.42 -2.45
CA ILE A 51 -18.30 10.88 -2.16
C ILE A 51 -18.60 11.01 -0.66
N ILE A 52 -17.67 10.60 0.20
CA ILE A 52 -17.82 10.65 1.66
C ILE A 52 -17.89 12.10 2.14
N THR A 53 -17.00 12.97 1.65
CA THR A 53 -16.98 14.40 2.00
C THR A 53 -18.25 15.13 1.55
N ALA A 54 -18.90 14.67 0.46
CA ALA A 54 -20.18 15.20 0.01
C ALA A 54 -21.39 14.71 0.86
N GLY A 55 -21.13 13.97 1.95
CA GLY A 55 -22.13 13.49 2.89
C GLY A 55 -22.81 12.18 2.49
N PHE A 56 -22.35 11.50 1.44
CA PHE A 56 -22.88 10.20 1.05
C PHE A 56 -22.23 9.07 1.84
N LYS A 57 -23.00 8.03 2.14
CA LYS A 57 -22.51 6.81 2.76
C LYS A 57 -22.04 5.82 1.70
N THR A 58 -20.96 5.12 1.99
CA THR A 58 -20.47 4.00 1.19
C THR A 58 -20.78 2.69 1.88
N VAL A 59 -21.09 1.65 1.11
CA VAL A 59 -21.54 0.34 1.63
C VAL A 59 -20.79 -0.77 0.90
N LEU A 60 -20.41 -1.80 1.63
CA LEU A 60 -19.96 -3.07 1.05
C LEU A 60 -21.17 -3.98 0.86
N ILE A 61 -21.40 -4.44 -0.37
CA ILE A 61 -22.41 -5.44 -0.69
C ILE A 61 -21.72 -6.81 -0.79
N PRO A 62 -21.83 -7.69 0.22
CA PRO A 62 -21.04 -8.93 0.26
C PRO A 62 -21.25 -9.85 -0.93
N ASN A 63 -22.47 -9.88 -1.47
CA ASN A 63 -22.84 -10.73 -2.60
C ASN A 63 -22.48 -10.14 -3.96
N ALA A 64 -22.05 -8.86 -4.03
CA ALA A 64 -21.58 -8.23 -5.25
C ALA A 64 -20.06 -8.29 -5.30
N PHE A 65 -19.51 -9.36 -5.85
CA PHE A 65 -18.08 -9.57 -5.94
C PHE A 65 -17.64 -9.87 -7.37
N VAL A 66 -16.36 -9.60 -7.64
CA VAL A 66 -15.72 -9.90 -8.93
C VAL A 66 -14.45 -10.72 -8.70
N TYR A 67 -14.19 -11.65 -9.59
CA TYR A 67 -12.91 -12.36 -9.60
C TYR A 67 -11.84 -11.48 -10.24
N HIS A 68 -10.81 -11.17 -9.47
CA HIS A 68 -9.71 -10.34 -9.94
C HIS A 68 -8.39 -11.10 -9.91
N LYS A 69 -7.82 -11.38 -11.10
CA LYS A 69 -6.53 -12.05 -11.23
C LYS A 69 -5.40 -11.15 -10.70
N ARG A 70 -4.72 -11.62 -9.66
CA ARG A 70 -3.58 -10.90 -9.09
C ARG A 70 -2.34 -11.01 -9.97
N ARG A 71 -1.37 -10.14 -9.71
CA ARG A 71 -0.06 -10.20 -10.38
C ARG A 71 0.66 -11.49 -10.03
N THR A 72 1.25 -12.13 -11.05
CA THR A 72 1.87 -13.46 -10.92
C THR A 72 3.40 -13.41 -10.98
N ASN A 73 3.99 -12.28 -11.35
CA ASN A 73 5.44 -12.12 -11.35
C ASN A 73 5.91 -10.90 -10.54
N LEU A 74 7.16 -10.93 -10.08
CA LEU A 74 7.74 -9.92 -9.20
C LEU A 74 7.85 -8.55 -9.86
N MET A 75 8.10 -8.47 -11.17
CA MET A 75 8.18 -7.20 -11.89
C MET A 75 6.81 -6.52 -11.98
N GLN A 76 5.75 -7.27 -12.26
CA GLN A 76 4.39 -6.73 -12.26
C GLN A 76 3.99 -6.29 -10.85
N PHE A 77 4.42 -7.03 -9.82
CA PHE A 77 4.20 -6.66 -8.43
C PHE A 77 4.94 -5.37 -8.09
N TYR A 78 6.23 -5.24 -8.43
CA TYR A 78 7.00 -4.01 -8.24
C TYR A 78 6.32 -2.81 -8.91
N ARG A 79 5.93 -2.92 -10.18
CA ARG A 79 5.22 -1.85 -10.92
C ARG A 79 3.93 -1.45 -10.22
N GLN A 80 3.15 -2.41 -9.74
CA GLN A 80 1.90 -2.13 -8.99
C GLN A 80 2.19 -1.37 -7.70
N ILE A 81 3.21 -1.77 -6.96
CA ILE A 81 3.58 -1.09 -5.71
C ILE A 81 4.13 0.33 -5.98
N ASN A 82 4.90 0.49 -7.05
CA ASN A 82 5.35 1.82 -7.49
C ASN A 82 4.15 2.74 -7.79
N TYR A 83 3.14 2.25 -8.49
CA TYR A 83 1.90 2.99 -8.71
C TYR A 83 1.19 3.36 -7.41
N PHE A 84 1.24 2.54 -6.38
CA PHE A 84 0.67 2.89 -5.08
C PHE A 84 1.43 4.03 -4.38
N GLY A 85 2.75 4.08 -4.52
CA GLY A 85 3.55 5.22 -4.05
C GLY A 85 3.15 6.52 -4.75
N ARG A 86 3.13 6.53 -6.08
CA ARG A 86 2.68 7.68 -6.89
C ARG A 86 1.26 8.10 -6.58
N ALA A 87 0.35 7.13 -6.46
CA ALA A 87 -1.05 7.38 -6.12
C ALA A 87 -1.19 8.14 -4.80
N ARG A 88 -0.28 7.91 -3.85
CA ARG A 88 -0.31 8.61 -2.56
C ARG A 88 0.04 10.09 -2.72
N ILE A 89 1.03 10.41 -3.53
CA ILE A 89 1.40 11.80 -3.84
C ILE A 89 0.30 12.48 -4.65
N ASN A 90 -0.24 11.81 -5.68
CA ASN A 90 -1.36 12.36 -6.44
C ASN A 90 -2.56 12.68 -5.55
N LEU A 91 -2.90 11.76 -4.64
CA LEU A 91 -3.99 11.98 -3.70
C LEU A 91 -3.75 13.19 -2.79
N THR A 92 -2.52 13.39 -2.33
CA THR A 92 -2.15 14.49 -1.43
C THR A 92 -2.35 15.86 -2.09
N ARG A 93 -2.20 15.96 -3.41
CA ARG A 93 -2.47 17.21 -4.17
C ARG A 93 -3.94 17.65 -4.08
N PHE A 94 -4.86 16.70 -3.98
CA PHE A 94 -6.30 16.96 -3.89
C PHE A 94 -6.80 16.93 -2.43
N HIS A 95 -6.16 16.14 -1.59
CA HIS A 95 -6.56 15.87 -0.21
C HIS A 95 -5.33 15.82 0.73
N PRO A 96 -4.73 16.98 1.09
CA PRO A 96 -3.48 17.03 1.87
C PRO A 96 -3.56 16.29 3.21
N GLY A 97 -4.71 16.34 3.89
CA GLY A 97 -4.93 15.66 5.17
C GLY A 97 -4.93 14.13 5.12
N HIS A 98 -4.89 13.52 3.94
CA HIS A 98 -4.83 12.07 3.78
C HIS A 98 -3.41 11.49 3.73
N LEU A 99 -2.37 12.32 3.82
CA LEU A 99 -1.00 11.85 3.99
C LEU A 99 -0.75 11.58 5.48
N LYS A 100 -0.45 10.32 5.80
CA LYS A 100 -0.12 9.87 7.17
C LYS A 100 1.36 9.53 7.25
N ILE A 101 1.97 9.68 8.44
CA ILE A 101 3.38 9.31 8.70
C ILE A 101 3.67 7.87 8.26
N LEU A 102 2.72 6.96 8.44
CA LEU A 102 2.86 5.56 8.01
C LEU A 102 3.13 5.40 6.51
N HIS A 103 2.72 6.36 5.68
CA HIS A 103 3.02 6.33 4.24
C HIS A 103 4.49 6.65 3.92
N LEU A 104 5.22 7.27 4.85
CA LEU A 104 6.67 7.53 4.74
C LEU A 104 7.51 6.30 5.11
N PHE A 105 6.92 5.32 5.79
CA PHE A 105 7.66 4.16 6.30
C PHE A 105 8.49 3.43 5.22
N PRO A 106 7.98 3.14 4.00
CA PRO A 106 8.79 2.50 2.97
C PRO A 106 9.99 3.34 2.53
N LEU A 107 9.83 4.67 2.47
CA LEU A 107 10.93 5.57 2.13
C LEU A 107 11.99 5.58 3.25
N ILE A 108 11.57 5.74 4.51
CA ILE A 108 12.46 5.69 5.66
C ILE A 108 13.19 4.36 5.74
N PHE A 109 12.50 3.25 5.45
CA PHE A 109 13.09 1.92 5.44
C PHE A 109 14.23 1.82 4.41
N ILE A 110 14.01 2.30 3.17
CA ILE A 110 15.04 2.23 2.11
C ILE A 110 16.19 3.19 2.38
N VAL A 111 15.90 4.45 2.78
CA VAL A 111 16.95 5.43 3.14
C VAL A 111 17.77 4.90 4.32
N GLY A 112 17.11 4.38 5.35
CA GLY A 112 17.79 3.76 6.49
C GLY A 112 18.69 2.59 6.08
N PHE A 113 18.21 1.72 5.17
CA PHE A 113 19.02 0.61 4.67
C PHE A 113 20.28 1.10 3.93
N ILE A 114 20.14 2.09 3.06
CA ILE A 114 21.28 2.70 2.36
C ILE A 114 22.24 3.35 3.36
N SER A 115 21.72 4.07 4.35
CA SER A 115 22.53 4.67 5.42
C SER A 115 23.32 3.63 6.21
N VAL A 116 22.72 2.49 6.53
CA VAL A 116 23.42 1.38 7.20
C VAL A 116 24.55 0.82 6.35
N LEU A 117 24.36 0.68 5.03
CA LEU A 117 25.42 0.24 4.12
C LEU A 117 26.58 1.25 4.09
N VAL A 118 26.31 2.54 4.02
CA VAL A 118 27.34 3.59 4.07
C VAL A 118 28.05 3.59 5.43
N LEU A 119 27.31 3.48 6.53
CA LEU A 119 27.91 3.38 7.87
C LEU A 119 28.79 2.14 8.03
N SER A 120 28.47 1.03 7.37
CA SER A 120 29.32 -0.17 7.39
C SER A 120 30.70 0.05 6.81
N LEU A 121 30.84 1.02 5.88
CA LEU A 121 32.13 1.38 5.29
C LEU A 121 32.93 2.34 6.21
N LEU A 122 32.24 3.16 6.99
CA LEU A 122 32.86 4.17 7.86
C LEU A 122 33.12 3.63 9.27
N ASN A 123 32.21 2.83 9.79
CA ASN A 123 32.30 2.21 11.13
C ASN A 123 31.61 0.85 11.10
N GLN A 124 32.43 -0.21 11.04
CA GLN A 124 31.94 -1.59 10.93
C GLN A 124 31.00 -1.98 12.07
N ASN A 125 31.27 -1.57 13.31
CA ASN A 125 30.44 -1.93 14.47
C ASN A 125 29.02 -1.36 14.35
N LEU A 126 28.89 -0.09 13.98
CA LEU A 126 27.60 0.56 13.75
C LEU A 126 26.88 -0.03 12.53
N GLY A 127 27.62 -0.30 11.48
CA GLY A 127 27.07 -0.96 10.29
C GLY A 127 26.51 -2.34 10.59
N PHE A 128 27.28 -3.18 11.29
CA PHE A 128 26.81 -4.51 11.71
C PHE A 128 25.59 -4.44 12.64
N LEU A 129 25.55 -3.48 13.55
CA LEU A 129 24.37 -3.28 14.40
C LEU A 129 23.13 -2.96 13.57
N GLY A 130 23.25 -2.03 12.61
CA GLY A 130 22.16 -1.70 11.70
C GLY A 130 21.70 -2.88 10.85
N LEU A 131 22.63 -3.65 10.26
CA LEU A 131 22.30 -4.85 9.49
C LEU A 131 21.60 -5.91 10.35
N LYS A 132 22.01 -6.12 11.59
CA LYS A 132 21.32 -7.01 12.53
C LYS A 132 19.85 -6.60 12.71
N CYS A 133 19.55 -5.30 12.83
CA CYS A 133 18.17 -4.83 12.94
C CYS A 133 17.33 -5.21 11.70
N TYR A 134 17.87 -5.06 10.49
CA TYR A 134 17.19 -5.48 9.27
C TYR A 134 16.99 -6.99 9.19
N VAL A 135 18.00 -7.78 9.57
CA VAL A 135 17.89 -9.24 9.61
C VAL A 135 16.83 -9.68 10.61
N ILE A 136 16.81 -9.11 11.81
CA ILE A 136 15.79 -9.39 12.82
C ILE A 136 14.40 -9.05 12.29
N TYR A 137 14.21 -7.88 11.69
CA TYR A 137 12.94 -7.47 11.11
C TYR A 137 12.47 -8.45 10.03
N LEU A 138 13.34 -8.80 9.07
CA LEU A 138 13.00 -9.75 8.00
C LEU A 138 12.72 -11.15 8.55
N SER A 139 13.42 -11.59 9.58
CA SER A 139 13.17 -12.87 10.25
C SER A 139 11.80 -12.89 10.94
N LEU A 140 11.45 -11.81 11.65
CA LEU A 140 10.16 -11.70 12.32
C LEU A 140 8.97 -11.74 11.34
N ILE A 141 9.05 -11.02 10.22
CA ILE A 141 7.98 -11.06 9.21
C ILE A 141 7.90 -12.41 8.50
N THR A 142 9.04 -13.10 8.33
CA THR A 142 9.09 -14.46 7.78
C THR A 142 8.43 -15.46 8.73
N ALA A 143 8.73 -15.39 10.00
CA ALA A 143 8.10 -16.21 11.02
C ALA A 143 6.59 -15.95 11.10
N GLU A 144 6.16 -14.67 11.10
CA GLU A 144 4.74 -14.31 11.05
C GLU A 144 4.05 -14.90 9.81
N ALA A 145 4.69 -14.81 8.64
CA ALA A 145 4.16 -15.38 7.40
C ALA A 145 4.04 -16.89 7.47
N LEU A 146 5.04 -17.58 8.06
CA LEU A 146 5.00 -19.03 8.25
C LEU A 146 3.83 -19.46 9.14
N LEU A 147 3.65 -18.78 10.25
CA LEU A 147 2.57 -19.07 11.21
C LEU A 147 1.17 -18.82 10.60
N LYS A 148 1.02 -17.70 9.86
CA LYS A 148 -0.28 -17.31 9.28
C LYS A 148 -0.64 -18.10 8.02
N LEU A 149 0.31 -18.31 7.13
CA LEU A 149 0.08 -18.92 5.83
C LEU A 149 0.27 -20.43 5.85
N ARG A 150 0.93 -20.97 6.88
CA ARG A 150 1.27 -22.40 7.03
C ARG A 150 1.95 -22.97 5.78
N SER A 151 2.76 -22.17 5.12
CA SER A 151 3.46 -22.52 3.88
C SER A 151 4.91 -22.03 3.95
N LEU A 152 5.85 -22.97 4.01
CA LEU A 152 7.28 -22.67 4.02
C LEU A 152 7.69 -21.89 2.76
N LYS A 153 7.18 -22.30 1.59
CA LYS A 153 7.44 -21.61 0.33
C LYS A 153 7.00 -20.15 0.41
N ALA A 154 5.80 -19.85 0.88
CA ALA A 154 5.32 -18.48 1.02
C ALA A 154 6.14 -17.68 2.03
N ALA A 155 6.54 -18.29 3.14
CA ALA A 155 7.38 -17.66 4.16
C ALA A 155 8.75 -17.28 3.60
N LEU A 156 9.41 -18.17 2.85
CA LEU A 156 10.73 -17.91 2.24
C LEU A 156 10.68 -16.79 1.17
N TYR A 157 9.55 -16.59 0.48
CA TYR A 157 9.37 -15.47 -0.44
C TYR A 157 9.06 -14.15 0.27
N THR A 158 8.69 -14.15 1.54
CA THR A 158 8.28 -12.94 2.28
C THR A 158 9.38 -11.88 2.35
N PRO A 159 10.65 -12.15 2.68
CA PRO A 159 11.71 -11.14 2.68
C PRO A 159 11.86 -10.46 1.32
N LEU A 160 11.92 -11.24 0.25
CA LEU A 160 12.06 -10.73 -1.10
C LEU A 160 10.89 -9.83 -1.50
N THR A 161 9.67 -10.28 -1.27
CA THR A 161 8.47 -9.48 -1.59
C THR A 161 8.37 -8.24 -0.72
N THR A 162 8.85 -8.27 0.52
CA THR A 162 8.91 -7.09 1.39
C THR A 162 9.91 -6.06 0.85
N LEU A 163 11.10 -6.47 0.45
CA LEU A 163 12.09 -5.57 -0.14
C LEU A 163 11.57 -4.95 -1.44
N ILE A 164 10.94 -5.74 -2.30
CA ILE A 164 10.29 -5.25 -3.52
C ILE A 164 9.17 -4.25 -3.18
N GLN A 165 8.39 -4.53 -2.15
CA GLN A 165 7.32 -3.64 -1.71
C GLN A 165 7.86 -2.31 -1.17
N MET A 166 8.88 -2.34 -0.31
CA MET A 166 9.48 -1.14 0.26
C MET A 166 10.16 -0.29 -0.82
N SER A 167 10.98 -0.91 -1.68
CA SER A 167 11.67 -0.20 -2.76
C SER A 167 10.71 0.34 -3.82
N GLY A 168 9.78 -0.48 -4.30
CA GLY A 168 8.80 -0.06 -5.30
C GLY A 168 7.94 1.11 -4.83
N TYR A 169 7.47 1.05 -3.58
CA TYR A 169 6.67 2.14 -3.00
C TYR A 169 7.51 3.40 -2.79
N ALA A 170 8.71 3.29 -2.21
CA ALA A 170 9.61 4.42 -1.99
C ALA A 170 9.94 5.16 -3.28
N VAL A 171 10.34 4.43 -4.33
CA VAL A 171 10.62 5.01 -5.65
C VAL A 171 9.38 5.68 -6.23
N GLY A 172 8.20 5.05 -6.14
CA GLY A 172 6.95 5.66 -6.59
C GLY A 172 6.53 6.88 -5.78
N PHE A 173 6.86 6.92 -4.50
CA PHE A 173 6.53 8.03 -3.61
C PHE A 173 7.38 9.29 -3.88
N ILE A 174 8.61 9.13 -4.37
CA ILE A 174 9.51 10.24 -4.71
C ILE A 174 9.19 10.81 -6.11
N HIS A 175 8.61 10.00 -6.99
CA HIS A 175 8.32 10.35 -8.40
C HIS A 175 7.00 11.07 -8.56
#